data_e849353a158c1234a3ea408207dfaa26
#
_entry.id   e849353a158c1234a3ea408207dfaa26
#
_cell.length_a   1.000
_cell.length_b   1.000
_cell.length_c   1.000
_cell.angle_alpha   90.00
_cell.angle_beta   90.00
_cell.angle_gamma   90.00
#
_symmetry.space_group_name_H-M   'P 1'
#
loop_
_entity.id
_entity.type
_entity.pdbx_description
1 polymer ?
#
loop_
_entity_poly.entity_id
_entity_poly.type
_entity_poly.pdbx_seq_one_letter_code
_entity_poly.pdbx_strand_id
1 'polypeptide(L)'
;MKIIFSLVLVCFSMVGYTQSSISLTLNHKVGAENLELNADFSIANGDQVSLDRCEYYISQIEFVHDGGQVTLASDVWLLVDAFDQEVFQLGDFDLDQLEAISFYVGVQTPYNNQDLTLWPGNHPLAPQNPSMHWGWASGYRFLAMEGLSGTGGAEFDFQVHALGNNNYYVQTLPVSTSVLNGEINIELDANYLEAFNEVSTAQGGITHGGFGDAVIMLENFRDAVFSQAVLSLEEEGLDKISMRIAPNPSIDGENSKLILDLKNLRDVELEILDISGKLIYSELINGSVSTLNLPLTESGVYLISLKHQDTVLVSEKWLVK
;
A
#
# COMPACT_ATOMS: atom_id res chain seq x y z
N MET A 1 -15.96 -36.67 64.15
CA MET A 1 -16.18 -36.55 62.70
C MET A 1 -15.79 -35.12 62.26
N LYS A 2 -14.60 -34.92 61.71
CA LYS A 2 -14.11 -33.61 61.26
C LYS A 2 -14.45 -33.48 59.80
N ILE A 3 -15.31 -32.52 59.44
CA ILE A 3 -15.65 -32.19 58.07
C ILE A 3 -14.62 -31.16 57.59
N ILE A 4 -13.81 -31.55 56.58
CA ILE A 4 -12.88 -30.67 55.90
C ILE A 4 -13.65 -30.03 54.73
N PHE A 5 -13.86 -28.72 54.80
CA PHE A 5 -14.39 -27.93 53.68
C PHE A 5 -13.22 -27.58 52.75
N SER A 6 -13.20 -28.17 51.56
CA SER A 6 -12.22 -27.83 50.52
C SER A 6 -12.75 -26.62 49.74
N LEU A 7 -12.10 -25.49 49.90
CA LEU A 7 -12.39 -24.26 49.16
C LEU A 7 -11.74 -24.37 47.77
N VAL A 8 -12.53 -24.56 46.72
CA VAL A 8 -12.06 -24.53 45.33
C VAL A 8 -11.99 -23.07 44.90
N LEU A 9 -10.78 -22.52 44.79
CA LEU A 9 -10.52 -21.20 44.26
C LEU A 9 -10.56 -21.27 42.72
N VAL A 10 -11.65 -20.79 42.11
CA VAL A 10 -11.76 -20.62 40.65
C VAL A 10 -11.09 -19.30 40.31
N CYS A 11 -9.87 -19.38 39.79
CA CYS A 11 -9.21 -18.22 39.17
C CYS A 11 -9.88 -17.93 37.81
N PHE A 12 -10.70 -16.88 37.76
CA PHE A 12 -11.10 -16.26 36.51
C PHE A 12 -9.88 -15.49 35.97
N SER A 13 -9.20 -16.02 34.96
CA SER A 13 -8.28 -15.24 34.16
C SER A 13 -9.12 -14.25 33.35
N MET A 14 -9.10 -12.98 33.73
CA MET A 14 -9.56 -11.92 32.87
C MET A 14 -8.56 -11.85 31.69
N VAL A 15 -8.98 -12.29 30.51
CA VAL A 15 -8.30 -11.97 29.26
C VAL A 15 -8.58 -10.48 29.06
N GLY A 16 -7.61 -9.63 29.38
CA GLY A 16 -7.65 -8.23 29.03
C GLY A 16 -7.46 -8.13 27.51
N TYR A 17 -8.51 -7.78 26.79
CA TYR A 17 -8.37 -7.37 25.39
C TYR A 17 -7.65 -6.02 25.39
N THR A 18 -6.50 -5.95 24.79
CA THR A 18 -5.78 -4.69 24.53
C THR A 18 -6.20 -4.25 23.14
N GLN A 19 -6.79 -3.06 23.04
CA GLN A 19 -7.06 -2.45 21.74
C GLN A 19 -5.73 -2.18 21.04
N SER A 20 -5.73 -2.35 19.72
CA SER A 20 -4.61 -2.06 18.84
C SER A 20 -4.86 -0.74 18.12
N SER A 21 -3.85 0.12 18.11
CA SER A 21 -3.89 1.38 17.36
C SER A 21 -3.66 1.10 15.88
N ILE A 22 -4.57 1.56 15.01
CA ILE A 22 -4.49 1.32 13.58
C ILE A 22 -4.18 2.60 12.84
N SER A 23 -3.16 2.54 11.99
CA SER A 23 -2.82 3.59 11.04
C SER A 23 -2.86 3.08 9.60
N LEU A 24 -3.13 4.01 8.66
CA LEU A 24 -3.04 3.80 7.22
C LEU A 24 -1.94 4.69 6.67
N THR A 25 -0.97 4.08 6.01
CA THR A 25 0.07 4.77 5.23
C THR A 25 -0.28 4.65 3.76
N LEU A 26 -0.29 5.77 3.04
CA LEU A 26 -0.47 5.84 1.60
C LEU A 26 0.84 6.27 0.94
N ASN A 27 1.44 5.38 0.15
CA ASN A 27 2.60 5.70 -0.66
C ASN A 27 2.11 6.24 -2.01
N HIS A 28 2.28 7.53 -2.24
CA HIS A 28 1.82 8.21 -3.45
C HIS A 28 2.80 8.00 -4.60
N LYS A 29 2.35 7.29 -5.66
CA LYS A 29 3.21 6.83 -6.74
C LYS A 29 2.70 7.16 -8.14
N VAL A 30 3.65 7.18 -9.08
CA VAL A 30 3.42 7.16 -10.52
C VAL A 30 4.27 6.03 -11.11
N GLY A 31 3.64 4.89 -11.37
CA GLY A 31 4.37 3.67 -11.71
C GLY A 31 5.22 3.18 -10.54
N ALA A 32 6.53 3.07 -10.74
CA ALA A 32 7.47 2.66 -9.69
C ALA A 32 8.06 3.83 -8.89
N GLU A 33 7.86 5.07 -9.36
CA GLU A 33 8.44 6.26 -8.76
C GLU A 33 7.44 6.94 -7.81
N ASN A 34 7.95 7.75 -6.89
CA ASN A 34 7.11 8.58 -6.05
C ASN A 34 6.46 9.69 -6.88
N LEU A 35 5.22 10.06 -6.53
CA LEU A 35 4.57 11.22 -7.11
C LEU A 35 5.31 12.50 -6.68
N GLU A 36 5.64 13.34 -7.64
CA GLU A 36 6.25 14.65 -7.38
C GLU A 36 5.36 15.76 -7.95
N LEU A 37 5.21 16.85 -7.20
CA LEU A 37 4.42 18.01 -7.59
C LEU A 37 4.96 18.63 -8.90
N ASN A 38 4.09 18.80 -9.90
CA ASN A 38 4.41 19.36 -11.22
C ASN A 38 5.49 18.58 -12.02
N ALA A 39 5.81 17.35 -11.65
CA ALA A 39 6.68 16.51 -12.44
C ALA A 39 5.90 15.86 -13.58
N ASP A 40 6.47 15.87 -14.78
CA ASP A 40 5.87 15.22 -15.94
C ASP A 40 6.04 13.71 -15.89
N PHE A 41 4.97 12.97 -16.20
CA PHE A 41 5.00 11.53 -16.40
C PHE A 41 4.20 11.12 -17.64
N SER A 42 4.55 9.96 -18.20
CA SER A 42 3.86 9.41 -19.38
C SER A 42 2.79 8.41 -18.92
N ILE A 43 1.59 8.55 -19.45
CA ILE A 43 0.50 7.59 -19.24
C ILE A 43 0.47 6.53 -20.36
N ALA A 44 -0.36 5.49 -20.23
CA ALA A 44 -0.35 4.31 -21.09
C ALA A 44 -0.55 4.59 -22.59
N ASN A 45 -1.29 5.64 -22.96
CA ASN A 45 -1.49 6.05 -24.36
C ASN A 45 -0.36 6.91 -24.94
N GLY A 46 0.66 7.25 -24.13
CA GLY A 46 1.83 8.05 -24.50
C GLY A 46 1.67 9.56 -24.27
N ASP A 47 0.52 10.03 -23.80
CA ASP A 47 0.36 11.43 -23.41
C ASP A 47 1.19 11.74 -22.16
N GLN A 48 1.56 13.01 -22.01
CA GLN A 48 2.26 13.53 -20.84
C GLN A 48 1.24 14.15 -19.88
N VAL A 49 1.45 13.93 -18.59
CA VAL A 49 0.62 14.51 -17.51
C VAL A 49 1.54 15.05 -16.44
N SER A 50 1.20 16.19 -15.85
CA SER A 50 1.77 16.66 -14.59
C SER A 50 0.64 17.09 -13.66
N LEU A 51 0.76 16.80 -12.37
CA LEU A 51 -0.27 17.11 -11.38
C LEU A 51 0.20 18.24 -10.47
N ASP A 52 -0.67 19.21 -10.24
CA ASP A 52 -0.50 20.26 -9.25
C ASP A 52 -1.51 20.14 -8.10
N ARG A 53 -2.52 19.25 -8.25
CA ARG A 53 -3.49 18.88 -7.23
C ARG A 53 -3.94 17.44 -7.40
N CYS A 54 -3.96 16.70 -6.29
CA CYS A 54 -4.59 15.38 -6.21
C CYS A 54 -5.15 15.18 -4.80
N GLU A 55 -6.42 15.53 -4.62
CA GLU A 55 -7.12 15.43 -3.34
C GLU A 55 -8.34 14.52 -3.47
N TYR A 56 -8.60 13.68 -2.49
CA TYR A 56 -9.77 12.82 -2.47
C TYR A 56 -10.17 12.42 -1.05
N TYR A 57 -11.45 12.06 -0.89
CA TYR A 57 -11.94 11.52 0.36
C TYR A 57 -11.85 10.01 0.41
N ILE A 58 -11.50 9.48 1.58
CA ILE A 58 -11.71 8.08 1.95
C ILE A 58 -12.70 8.03 3.10
N SER A 59 -13.68 7.15 3.03
CA SER A 59 -14.70 6.99 4.05
C SER A 59 -15.23 5.56 4.11
N GLN A 60 -16.06 5.26 5.13
CA GLN A 60 -16.63 3.92 5.36
C GLN A 60 -15.55 2.84 5.37
N ILE A 61 -14.51 3.07 6.19
CA ILE A 61 -13.38 2.14 6.31
C ILE A 61 -13.82 0.95 7.15
N GLU A 62 -13.69 -0.26 6.64
CA GLU A 62 -13.98 -1.51 7.32
C GLU A 62 -12.74 -2.40 7.34
N PHE A 63 -12.53 -3.07 8.47
CA PHE A 63 -11.48 -4.07 8.66
C PHE A 63 -12.08 -5.47 8.63
N VAL A 64 -11.55 -6.35 7.79
CA VAL A 64 -11.80 -7.79 7.88
C VAL A 64 -10.65 -8.39 8.68
N HIS A 65 -10.93 -9.06 9.76
CA HIS A 65 -9.92 -9.49 10.74
C HIS A 65 -10.29 -10.79 11.46
N ASP A 66 -9.32 -11.41 12.12
CA ASP A 66 -9.48 -12.51 13.08
C ASP A 66 -10.43 -13.62 12.62
N GLY A 67 -10.21 -14.13 11.40
CA GLY A 67 -11.01 -15.20 10.80
C GLY A 67 -12.30 -14.70 10.15
N GLY A 68 -12.31 -13.51 9.56
CA GLY A 68 -13.41 -12.96 8.75
C GLY A 68 -14.42 -12.13 9.55
N GLN A 69 -14.07 -11.67 10.75
CA GLN A 69 -14.86 -10.66 11.45
C GLN A 69 -14.77 -9.33 10.72
N VAL A 70 -15.78 -8.47 10.82
CA VAL A 70 -15.83 -7.17 10.17
C VAL A 70 -16.07 -6.08 11.19
N THR A 71 -15.20 -5.08 11.23
CA THR A 71 -15.32 -3.91 12.10
C THR A 71 -15.28 -2.63 11.29
N LEU A 72 -16.30 -1.79 11.41
CA LEU A 72 -16.35 -0.47 10.79
C LEU A 72 -15.60 0.55 11.66
N ALA A 73 -14.68 1.30 11.07
CA ALA A 73 -14.11 2.51 11.67
C ALA A 73 -15.15 3.63 11.61
N SER A 74 -16.02 3.66 12.64
CA SER A 74 -17.11 4.64 12.71
C SER A 74 -16.57 6.06 12.84
N ASP A 75 -17.24 7.01 12.17
CA ASP A 75 -16.92 8.43 12.23
C ASP A 75 -15.49 8.79 11.79
N VAL A 76 -14.91 7.96 10.90
CA VAL A 76 -13.62 8.21 10.27
C VAL A 76 -13.82 8.63 8.82
N TRP A 77 -13.36 9.83 8.51
CA TRP A 77 -13.21 10.37 7.15
C TRP A 77 -11.77 10.85 7.00
N LEU A 78 -11.17 10.55 5.86
CA LEU A 78 -9.86 11.07 5.50
C LEU A 78 -10.03 12.01 4.33
N LEU A 79 -9.38 13.16 4.37
CA LEU A 79 -9.09 13.96 3.20
C LEU A 79 -7.63 13.75 2.87
N VAL A 80 -7.39 13.06 1.78
CA VAL A 80 -6.04 12.77 1.29
C VAL A 80 -5.62 13.90 0.37
N ASP A 81 -4.48 14.51 0.65
CA ASP A 81 -3.72 15.33 -0.28
C ASP A 81 -2.46 14.55 -0.66
N ALA A 82 -2.34 14.14 -1.92
CA ALA A 82 -1.26 13.29 -2.38
C ALA A 82 0.13 13.96 -2.33
N PHE A 83 0.19 15.26 -2.03
CA PHE A 83 1.44 16.01 -1.93
C PHE A 83 1.79 16.45 -0.49
N ASP A 84 0.96 16.12 0.51
CA ASP A 84 1.17 16.58 1.89
C ASP A 84 1.22 15.44 2.91
N GLN A 85 0.17 14.64 3.03
CA GLN A 85 0.02 13.67 4.11
C GLN A 85 0.02 12.23 3.62
N GLU A 86 0.89 11.42 4.22
CA GLU A 86 1.04 10.00 3.90
C GLU A 86 0.47 9.07 4.97
N VAL A 87 0.38 9.48 6.25
CA VAL A 87 -0.02 8.63 7.38
C VAL A 87 -1.26 9.15 8.07
N PHE A 88 -2.27 8.30 8.21
CA PHE A 88 -3.56 8.58 8.83
C PHE A 88 -3.82 7.67 10.03
N GLN A 89 -4.16 8.25 11.19
CA GLN A 89 -4.60 7.49 12.35
C GLN A 89 -6.08 7.15 12.20
N LEU A 90 -6.41 5.85 12.26
CA LEU A 90 -7.79 5.37 12.10
C LEU A 90 -8.49 5.13 13.44
N GLY A 91 -7.75 4.99 14.53
CA GLY A 91 -8.25 4.77 15.89
C GLY A 91 -7.79 3.46 16.50
N ASP A 92 -8.39 3.13 17.66
CA ASP A 92 -8.06 1.95 18.44
C ASP A 92 -9.19 0.91 18.31
N PHE A 93 -8.83 -0.34 17.95
CA PHE A 93 -9.77 -1.42 17.66
C PHE A 93 -9.37 -2.72 18.34
N ASP A 94 -10.35 -3.55 18.66
CA ASP A 94 -10.15 -4.88 19.25
C ASP A 94 -9.97 -5.91 18.10
N LEU A 95 -8.74 -6.02 17.61
CA LEU A 95 -8.35 -6.99 16.58
C LEU A 95 -6.86 -7.34 16.70
N ASP A 96 -6.53 -8.59 16.37
CA ASP A 96 -5.16 -9.13 16.45
C ASP A 96 -4.50 -9.31 15.07
N GLN A 97 -5.29 -9.71 14.08
CA GLN A 97 -4.81 -9.97 12.71
C GLN A 97 -5.75 -9.36 11.67
N LEU A 98 -5.21 -8.48 10.85
CA LEU A 98 -5.94 -7.89 9.72
C LEU A 98 -5.78 -8.78 8.47
N GLU A 99 -6.89 -9.02 7.76
CA GLU A 99 -6.97 -9.84 6.55
C GLU A 99 -7.29 -9.02 5.30
N ALA A 100 -8.11 -7.97 5.45
CA ALA A 100 -8.44 -7.03 4.39
C ALA A 100 -8.88 -5.69 4.96
N ILE A 101 -8.75 -4.65 4.13
CA ILE A 101 -9.36 -3.34 4.34
C ILE A 101 -10.33 -3.05 3.20
N SER A 102 -11.52 -2.55 3.55
CA SER A 102 -12.47 -2.02 2.57
C SER A 102 -12.70 -0.55 2.82
N PHE A 103 -12.86 0.23 1.78
CA PHE A 103 -13.20 1.65 1.89
C PHE A 103 -13.83 2.17 0.60
N TYR A 104 -14.34 3.38 0.66
CA TYR A 104 -14.90 4.11 -0.48
C TYR A 104 -14.10 5.36 -0.76
N VAL A 105 -13.97 5.73 -2.05
CA VAL A 105 -13.50 7.05 -2.44
C VAL A 105 -14.70 7.98 -2.55
N GLY A 106 -14.74 8.99 -1.69
CA GLY A 106 -15.84 9.93 -1.60
C GLY A 106 -16.45 10.06 -0.21
N VAL A 107 -17.63 10.67 -0.14
CA VAL A 107 -18.39 10.92 1.08
C VAL A 107 -19.78 10.30 0.96
N GLN A 108 -20.16 9.49 1.94
CA GLN A 108 -21.42 8.77 1.96
C GLN A 108 -22.64 9.66 2.26
N THR A 109 -23.80 9.26 1.75
CA THR A 109 -25.09 9.80 2.18
C THR A 109 -25.37 9.40 3.64
N PRO A 110 -25.95 10.31 4.50
CA PRO A 110 -26.43 11.65 4.17
C PRO A 110 -25.36 12.76 4.25
N TYR A 111 -24.14 12.46 4.69
CA TYR A 111 -23.09 13.46 4.97
C TYR A 111 -22.68 14.25 3.73
N ASN A 112 -22.73 13.63 2.54
CA ASN A 112 -22.35 14.27 1.28
C ASN A 112 -23.12 15.58 0.99
N ASN A 113 -24.35 15.72 1.51
CA ASN A 113 -25.19 16.88 1.25
C ASN A 113 -25.56 17.65 2.53
N GLN A 114 -24.82 17.46 3.62
CA GLN A 114 -25.02 18.20 4.85
C GLN A 114 -24.36 19.58 4.82
N ASP A 115 -24.76 20.42 5.78
CA ASP A 115 -24.16 21.72 5.98
C ASP A 115 -22.73 21.59 6.53
N LEU A 116 -21.76 22.12 5.80
CA LEU A 116 -20.34 22.09 6.15
C LEU A 116 -20.04 22.75 7.50
N THR A 117 -20.85 23.73 7.91
CA THR A 117 -20.65 24.48 9.16
C THR A 117 -20.92 23.64 10.41
N LEU A 118 -21.48 22.44 10.25
CA LEU A 118 -21.67 21.49 11.34
C LEU A 118 -20.38 20.83 11.79
N TRP A 119 -19.34 20.88 10.95
CA TRP A 119 -18.07 20.23 11.22
C TRP A 119 -17.07 21.18 11.89
N PRO A 120 -16.30 20.71 12.90
CA PRO A 120 -15.19 21.49 13.46
C PRO A 120 -14.17 21.85 12.37
N GLY A 121 -13.48 22.97 12.48
CA GLY A 121 -12.59 23.49 11.44
C GLY A 121 -11.42 22.57 11.03
N ASN A 122 -11.05 21.61 11.88
CA ASN A 122 -10.02 20.60 11.59
C ASN A 122 -10.60 19.26 11.09
N HIS A 123 -11.92 19.16 10.93
CA HIS A 123 -12.54 17.93 10.44
C HIS A 123 -12.37 17.82 8.91
N PRO A 124 -12.12 16.63 8.34
CA PRO A 124 -11.98 16.46 6.89
C PRO A 124 -13.17 16.99 6.08
N LEU A 125 -14.39 16.91 6.62
CA LEU A 125 -15.61 17.42 5.99
C LEU A 125 -15.88 18.90 6.26
N ALA A 126 -15.05 19.61 7.02
CA ALA A 126 -15.16 21.08 7.18
C ALA A 126 -14.80 21.81 5.87
N PRO A 127 -15.11 23.12 5.75
CA PRO A 127 -14.70 23.90 4.58
C PRO A 127 -13.20 23.84 4.33
N GLN A 128 -12.79 23.43 3.13
CA GLN A 128 -11.40 23.30 2.70
C GLN A 128 -10.99 24.49 1.79
N ASN A 129 -9.67 24.70 1.66
CA ASN A 129 -9.09 25.66 0.72
C ASN A 129 -7.83 25.06 0.04
N PRO A 130 -7.89 24.72 -1.24
CA PRO A 130 -9.02 24.87 -2.20
C PRO A 130 -10.27 24.08 -1.77
N SER A 131 -11.47 24.54 -2.18
CA SER A 131 -12.71 23.90 -1.75
C SER A 131 -12.83 22.47 -2.27
N MET A 132 -13.16 21.52 -1.40
CA MET A 132 -13.57 20.16 -1.75
C MET A 132 -15.09 19.97 -1.74
N HIS A 133 -15.87 21.05 -1.77
CA HIS A 133 -17.32 20.98 -1.81
C HIS A 133 -17.89 21.88 -2.91
N TRP A 134 -18.85 21.36 -3.68
CA TRP A 134 -19.46 22.06 -4.84
C TRP A 134 -20.82 22.68 -4.53
N GLY A 135 -21.15 22.83 -3.28
CA GLY A 135 -22.46 23.27 -2.84
C GLY A 135 -23.38 22.10 -2.49
N TRP A 136 -24.34 22.35 -1.63
CA TRP A 136 -25.20 21.36 -1.00
C TRP A 136 -26.02 20.48 -1.96
N ALA A 137 -26.33 20.98 -3.17
CA ALA A 137 -27.05 20.17 -4.17
C ALA A 137 -26.16 19.10 -4.82
N SER A 138 -24.86 19.37 -4.98
CA SER A 138 -23.90 18.48 -5.62
C SER A 138 -23.04 17.71 -4.62
N GLY A 139 -22.88 18.23 -3.40
CA GLY A 139 -22.09 17.63 -2.34
C GLY A 139 -20.59 17.85 -2.47
N TYR A 140 -19.83 16.94 -1.89
CA TYR A 140 -18.37 16.96 -1.94
C TYR A 140 -17.86 16.50 -3.31
N ARG A 141 -16.69 17.04 -3.70
CA ARG A 141 -15.83 16.40 -4.70
C ARG A 141 -15.26 15.15 -4.06
N PHE A 142 -15.56 13.98 -4.62
CA PHE A 142 -15.00 12.73 -4.16
C PHE A 142 -13.52 12.65 -4.49
N LEU A 143 -13.18 13.24 -5.66
CA LEU A 143 -11.83 13.41 -6.17
C LEU A 143 -11.72 14.78 -6.85
N ALA A 144 -10.61 15.49 -6.60
CA ALA A 144 -10.16 16.65 -7.35
C ALA A 144 -8.72 16.37 -7.83
N MET A 145 -8.56 16.22 -9.16
CA MET A 145 -7.27 16.01 -9.80
C MET A 145 -7.09 17.10 -10.86
N GLU A 146 -6.02 17.88 -10.71
CA GLU A 146 -5.77 19.06 -11.53
C GLU A 146 -4.29 19.08 -11.95
N GLY A 147 -4.00 19.75 -13.07
CA GLY A 147 -2.66 19.90 -13.60
C GLY A 147 -2.66 20.18 -15.09
N LEU A 148 -1.66 19.67 -15.78
CA LEU A 148 -1.52 19.80 -17.23
C LEU A 148 -1.48 18.44 -17.91
N SER A 149 -1.94 18.36 -19.17
CA SER A 149 -1.80 17.14 -19.98
C SER A 149 -1.66 17.45 -21.46
N GLY A 150 -1.20 16.49 -22.28
CA GLY A 150 -1.12 16.65 -23.73
C GLY A 150 -0.28 15.58 -24.42
N THR A 151 -0.46 15.43 -25.73
CA THR A 151 0.23 14.40 -26.55
C THR A 151 1.72 14.67 -26.76
N GLY A 152 2.14 15.94 -26.79
CA GLY A 152 3.54 16.34 -27.06
C GLY A 152 4.27 16.85 -25.82
N GLY A 153 3.56 17.05 -24.74
CA GLY A 153 3.99 17.61 -23.46
C GLY A 153 2.78 17.96 -22.62
N ALA A 154 2.97 18.16 -21.33
CA ALA A 154 1.90 18.57 -20.39
C ALA A 154 1.67 20.10 -20.53
N GLU A 155 0.92 20.51 -21.55
CA GLU A 155 0.78 21.92 -21.95
C GLU A 155 -0.65 22.47 -21.79
N PHE A 156 -1.67 21.60 -21.67
CA PHE A 156 -3.07 21.99 -21.64
C PHE A 156 -3.66 21.75 -20.27
N ASP A 157 -4.49 22.68 -19.78
CA ASP A 157 -5.19 22.55 -18.50
C ASP A 157 -5.99 21.24 -18.43
N PHE A 158 -5.76 20.52 -17.36
CA PHE A 158 -6.43 19.27 -17.04
C PHE A 158 -7.09 19.40 -15.66
N GLN A 159 -8.40 19.16 -15.58
CA GLN A 159 -9.14 19.21 -14.32
C GLN A 159 -10.24 18.14 -14.31
N VAL A 160 -10.19 17.22 -13.36
CA VAL A 160 -11.27 16.29 -13.06
C VAL A 160 -11.74 16.50 -11.64
N HIS A 161 -12.99 16.98 -11.49
CA HIS A 161 -13.66 17.04 -10.20
C HIS A 161 -14.81 16.02 -10.22
N ALA A 162 -14.54 14.85 -9.66
CA ALA A 162 -15.52 13.77 -9.66
C ALA A 162 -16.41 13.83 -8.41
N LEU A 163 -17.69 13.57 -8.60
CA LEU A 163 -18.72 13.65 -7.54
C LEU A 163 -19.94 12.80 -7.88
N GLY A 164 -20.90 12.76 -6.97
CA GLY A 164 -22.21 12.14 -7.20
C GLY A 164 -22.40 10.82 -6.47
N ASN A 165 -23.50 10.72 -5.71
CA ASN A 165 -23.79 9.55 -4.87
C ASN A 165 -23.84 8.21 -5.62
N ASN A 166 -24.12 8.21 -6.93
CA ASN A 166 -24.11 7.00 -7.76
C ASN A 166 -22.69 6.51 -8.09
N ASN A 167 -21.68 7.36 -7.90
CA ASN A 167 -20.27 7.08 -8.18
C ASN A 167 -19.48 6.82 -6.89
N TYR A 168 -20.17 6.47 -5.83
CA TYR A 168 -19.59 6.10 -4.54
C TYR A 168 -19.37 4.58 -4.51
N TYR A 169 -18.17 4.17 -4.88
CA TYR A 169 -17.81 2.77 -5.09
C TYR A 169 -16.96 2.23 -3.94
N VAL A 170 -17.28 1.01 -3.50
CA VAL A 170 -16.46 0.27 -2.55
C VAL A 170 -15.30 -0.43 -3.27
N GLN A 171 -14.17 -0.45 -2.61
CA GLN A 171 -13.06 -1.32 -2.93
C GLN A 171 -12.65 -2.15 -1.71
N THR A 172 -12.12 -3.34 -1.93
CA THR A 172 -11.61 -4.23 -0.87
C THR A 172 -10.23 -4.70 -1.30
N LEU A 173 -9.26 -4.46 -0.44
CA LEU A 173 -7.88 -4.86 -0.67
C LEU A 173 -7.48 -5.92 0.35
N PRO A 174 -6.97 -7.07 -0.09
CA PRO A 174 -6.36 -8.01 0.83
C PRO A 174 -5.12 -7.36 1.44
N VAL A 175 -5.02 -7.41 2.77
CA VAL A 175 -3.83 -7.00 3.51
C VAL A 175 -3.59 -8.07 4.56
N SER A 176 -2.33 -8.43 4.81
CA SER A 176 -2.01 -9.45 5.81
C SER A 176 -1.00 -8.84 6.76
N THR A 177 -1.49 -8.39 7.91
CA THR A 177 -0.64 -7.83 8.96
C THR A 177 -1.20 -8.20 10.33
N SER A 178 -0.35 -8.27 11.33
CA SER A 178 -0.70 -8.61 12.70
C SER A 178 -0.24 -7.51 13.63
N VAL A 179 -0.83 -7.47 14.82
CA VAL A 179 -0.44 -6.53 15.87
C VAL A 179 1.03 -6.70 16.22
N LEU A 180 1.77 -5.61 16.16
CA LEU A 180 3.14 -5.51 16.64
C LEU A 180 3.22 -4.38 17.67
N ASN A 181 3.58 -4.71 18.91
CA ASN A 181 3.68 -3.74 20.02
C ASN A 181 2.37 -2.96 20.31
N GLY A 182 1.20 -3.52 20.00
CA GLY A 182 -0.09 -2.85 20.17
C GLY A 182 -0.51 -1.96 19.00
N GLU A 183 0.18 -2.05 17.86
CA GLU A 183 -0.05 -1.24 16.67
C GLU A 183 -0.21 -2.12 15.43
N ILE A 184 -1.03 -1.67 14.49
CA ILE A 184 -1.10 -2.17 13.11
C ILE A 184 -0.93 -0.98 12.18
N ASN A 185 0.08 -1.03 11.31
CA ASN A 185 0.22 -0.11 10.19
C ASN A 185 -0.22 -0.82 8.90
N ILE A 186 -1.22 -0.24 8.24
CA ILE A 186 -1.70 -0.68 6.92
C ILE A 186 -0.97 0.15 5.89
N GLU A 187 -0.19 -0.49 5.02
CA GLU A 187 0.54 0.21 3.97
C GLU A 187 -0.07 -0.11 2.60
N LEU A 188 -0.50 0.93 1.90
CA LEU A 188 -1.03 0.84 0.54
C LEU A 188 -0.21 1.74 -0.39
N ASP A 189 0.04 1.25 -1.59
CA ASP A 189 0.49 2.07 -2.71
C ASP A 189 -0.74 2.68 -3.41
N ALA A 190 -0.71 4.00 -3.64
CA ALA A 190 -1.67 4.72 -4.46
C ALA A 190 -0.98 5.13 -5.77
N ASN A 191 -1.10 4.30 -6.80
CA ASN A 191 -0.47 4.52 -8.09
C ASN A 191 -1.38 5.35 -9.01
N TYR A 192 -1.15 6.65 -9.07
CA TYR A 192 -1.98 7.56 -9.86
C TYR A 192 -1.80 7.43 -11.37
N LEU A 193 -0.81 6.69 -11.86
CA LEU A 193 -0.72 6.34 -13.27
C LEU A 193 -1.97 5.58 -13.74
N GLU A 194 -2.48 4.70 -12.88
CA GLU A 194 -3.67 3.89 -13.16
C GLU A 194 -4.96 4.72 -13.20
N ALA A 195 -4.99 5.89 -12.55
CA ALA A 195 -6.15 6.78 -12.59
C ALA A 195 -6.49 7.27 -14.00
N PHE A 196 -5.50 7.29 -14.90
CA PHE A 196 -5.65 7.78 -16.27
C PHE A 196 -6.05 6.72 -17.30
N ASN A 197 -6.31 5.48 -16.90
CA ASN A 197 -6.77 4.44 -17.82
C ASN A 197 -8.09 4.86 -18.47
N GLU A 198 -8.13 4.89 -19.82
CA GLU A 198 -9.28 5.30 -20.63
C GLU A 198 -9.74 6.77 -20.46
N VAL A 199 -8.97 7.59 -19.76
CA VAL A 199 -9.25 9.04 -19.61
C VAL A 199 -8.68 9.80 -20.80
N SER A 200 -9.42 10.81 -21.27
CA SER A 200 -9.04 11.63 -22.42
C SER A 200 -8.09 12.76 -21.99
N THR A 201 -6.83 12.70 -22.43
CA THR A 201 -5.77 13.61 -21.96
C THR A 201 -5.02 14.37 -23.06
N ALA A 202 -5.22 14.01 -24.35
CA ALA A 202 -4.41 14.50 -25.47
C ALA A 202 -4.37 16.03 -25.64
N GLN A 203 -5.39 16.75 -25.20
CA GLN A 203 -5.52 18.22 -25.32
C GLN A 203 -5.97 18.87 -23.99
N GLY A 204 -5.54 18.31 -22.87
CA GLY A 204 -6.13 18.66 -21.59
C GLY A 204 -7.52 18.09 -21.44
N GLY A 205 -8.30 18.66 -20.53
CA GLY A 205 -9.69 18.30 -20.33
C GLY A 205 -10.23 18.82 -19.01
N ILE A 206 -11.43 19.36 -19.06
CA ILE A 206 -12.11 19.85 -17.84
C ILE A 206 -13.42 19.08 -17.71
N THR A 207 -13.48 18.18 -16.73
CA THR A 207 -14.67 17.40 -16.40
C THR A 207 -15.05 17.61 -14.94
N HIS A 208 -16.16 18.27 -14.72
CA HIS A 208 -16.67 18.57 -13.40
C HIS A 208 -18.06 17.95 -13.24
N GLY A 209 -18.18 16.86 -12.48
CA GLY A 209 -19.48 16.22 -12.27
C GLY A 209 -19.42 14.74 -12.00
N GLY A 210 -20.56 14.07 -12.20
CA GLY A 210 -20.72 12.62 -12.04
C GLY A 210 -20.89 11.92 -13.38
N PHE A 211 -20.11 12.29 -14.41
CA PHE A 211 -20.19 11.76 -15.78
C PHE A 211 -18.84 11.82 -16.49
N GLY A 212 -18.72 11.13 -17.64
CA GLY A 212 -17.52 11.15 -18.48
C GLY A 212 -16.26 10.72 -17.73
N ASP A 213 -15.15 11.41 -17.99
CA ASP A 213 -13.84 11.10 -17.40
C ASP A 213 -13.84 11.09 -15.86
N ALA A 214 -14.72 11.87 -15.23
CA ALA A 214 -14.87 11.86 -13.77
C ALA A 214 -15.38 10.51 -13.23
N VAL A 215 -16.29 9.84 -13.93
CA VAL A 215 -16.76 8.49 -13.56
C VAL A 215 -15.67 7.44 -13.83
N ILE A 216 -15.05 7.51 -15.03
CA ILE A 216 -13.95 6.61 -15.40
C ILE A 216 -12.83 6.66 -14.36
N MET A 217 -12.45 7.86 -13.94
CA MET A 217 -11.39 8.05 -12.95
C MET A 217 -11.76 7.49 -11.57
N LEU A 218 -13.01 7.64 -11.10
CA LEU A 218 -13.48 7.02 -9.85
C LEU A 218 -13.54 5.49 -9.96
N GLU A 219 -13.89 4.95 -11.13
CA GLU A 219 -13.83 3.50 -11.38
C GLU A 219 -12.39 3.00 -11.37
N ASN A 220 -11.44 3.75 -11.95
CA ASN A 220 -10.01 3.45 -11.87
C ASN A 220 -9.48 3.50 -10.43
N PHE A 221 -9.94 4.46 -9.62
CA PHE A 221 -9.63 4.52 -8.20
C PHE A 221 -10.13 3.29 -7.45
N ARG A 222 -11.32 2.78 -7.79
CA ARG A 222 -11.85 1.53 -7.22
C ARG A 222 -11.02 0.31 -7.63
N ASP A 223 -10.66 0.22 -8.92
CA ASP A 223 -10.24 -1.05 -9.52
C ASP A 223 -8.70 -1.20 -9.62
N ALA A 224 -7.95 -0.09 -9.68
CA ALA A 224 -6.54 -0.14 -10.08
C ALA A 224 -5.58 0.77 -9.28
N VAL A 225 -6.04 1.92 -8.77
CA VAL A 225 -5.14 2.89 -8.14
C VAL A 225 -4.51 2.34 -6.86
N PHE A 226 -5.27 1.62 -6.04
CA PHE A 226 -4.76 1.13 -4.77
C PHE A 226 -4.34 -0.32 -4.82
N SER A 227 -3.22 -0.62 -4.20
CA SER A 227 -2.74 -1.98 -3.97
C SER A 227 -2.05 -2.08 -2.61
N GLN A 228 -1.92 -3.29 -2.07
CA GLN A 228 -1.08 -3.48 -0.90
C GLN A 228 0.35 -3.09 -1.27
N ALA A 229 0.96 -2.23 -0.45
CA ALA A 229 2.37 -1.92 -0.62
C ALA A 229 3.17 -3.22 -0.53
N VAL A 230 3.96 -3.47 -1.55
CA VAL A 230 4.96 -4.53 -1.45
C VAL A 230 5.99 -3.99 -0.48
N LEU A 231 6.01 -4.52 0.74
CA LEU A 231 7.11 -4.27 1.67
C LEU A 231 8.39 -4.80 1.02
N SER A 232 8.99 -4.00 0.13
CA SER A 232 10.42 -4.06 0.00
C SER A 232 10.93 -3.56 1.36
N LEU A 233 11.64 -4.39 2.11
CA LEU A 233 12.38 -3.97 3.28
C LEU A 233 13.40 -2.90 2.85
N GLU A 234 12.94 -1.69 2.60
CA GLU A 234 13.79 -0.51 2.58
C GLU A 234 13.98 -0.13 4.05
N GLU A 235 14.92 -0.82 4.71
CA GLU A 235 15.52 -0.29 5.92
C GLU A 235 16.10 1.08 5.55
N GLU A 236 15.48 2.16 6.03
CA GLU A 236 16.08 3.49 6.00
C GLU A 236 17.50 3.39 6.58
N GLY A 237 18.49 3.53 5.72
CA GLY A 237 19.89 3.66 6.14
C GLY A 237 20.82 2.51 5.84
N LEU A 238 20.38 1.38 5.29
CA LEU A 238 21.29 0.38 4.74
C LEU A 238 21.47 0.67 3.25
N ASP A 239 22.67 1.05 2.85
CA ASP A 239 23.09 1.04 1.44
C ASP A 239 22.58 -0.24 0.78
N LYS A 240 21.80 -0.14 -0.33
CA LYS A 240 21.09 -1.26 -0.96
C LYS A 240 21.97 -2.50 -1.09
N ILE A 241 21.60 -3.56 -0.35
CA ILE A 241 22.19 -4.89 -0.55
C ILE A 241 21.69 -5.41 -1.87
N SER A 242 22.60 -5.87 -2.72
CA SER A 242 22.22 -6.48 -3.97
C SER A 242 22.79 -7.90 -4.11
N MET A 243 22.03 -8.76 -4.75
CA MET A 243 22.38 -10.12 -5.07
C MET A 243 22.02 -10.39 -6.53
N ARG A 244 22.91 -11.06 -7.23
CA ARG A 244 22.68 -11.50 -8.61
C ARG A 244 23.37 -12.83 -8.89
N ILE A 245 22.69 -13.71 -9.62
CA ILE A 245 23.21 -15.00 -10.05
C ILE A 245 23.63 -14.92 -11.53
N ALA A 246 24.84 -15.32 -11.84
CA ALA A 246 25.35 -15.34 -13.21
C ALA A 246 26.25 -16.53 -13.50
N PRO A 247 25.99 -17.30 -14.57
CA PRO A 247 24.82 -17.28 -15.43
C PRO A 247 23.54 -17.79 -14.71
N ASN A 248 22.38 -17.25 -15.12
CA ASN A 248 21.07 -17.78 -14.71
C ASN A 248 20.13 -17.68 -15.93
N PRO A 249 19.70 -18.78 -16.54
CA PRO A 249 19.91 -20.19 -16.16
C PRO A 249 21.37 -20.65 -16.22
N SER A 250 21.74 -21.58 -15.34
CA SER A 250 23.00 -22.33 -15.43
C SER A 250 22.80 -23.66 -16.15
N ILE A 251 23.85 -24.16 -16.80
CA ILE A 251 23.89 -25.51 -17.36
C ILE A 251 24.64 -26.40 -16.38
N ASP A 252 24.03 -27.49 -15.96
CA ASP A 252 24.56 -28.47 -15.02
C ASP A 252 25.03 -27.89 -13.66
N GLY A 253 24.55 -26.70 -13.27
CA GLY A 253 24.93 -26.01 -12.03
C GLY A 253 26.39 -25.56 -11.95
N GLU A 254 27.23 -25.98 -12.91
CA GLU A 254 28.63 -25.61 -12.96
C GLU A 254 28.84 -24.13 -13.28
N ASN A 255 29.77 -23.52 -12.55
CA ASN A 255 30.23 -22.16 -12.76
C ASN A 255 29.22 -21.02 -12.48
N SER A 256 28.03 -21.27 -11.93
CA SER A 256 27.17 -20.19 -11.45
C SER A 256 27.81 -19.50 -10.26
N LYS A 257 27.84 -18.19 -10.34
CA LYS A 257 28.37 -17.33 -9.28
C LYS A 257 27.27 -16.48 -8.72
N LEU A 258 27.24 -16.38 -7.41
CA LEU A 258 26.49 -15.40 -6.69
C LEU A 258 27.34 -14.13 -6.57
N ILE A 259 26.87 -13.04 -7.13
CA ILE A 259 27.50 -11.72 -7.05
C ILE A 259 26.75 -10.92 -6.00
N LEU A 260 27.47 -10.47 -4.98
CA LEU A 260 26.92 -9.83 -3.79
C LEU A 260 27.47 -8.44 -3.61
N ASP A 261 26.62 -7.52 -3.18
CA ASP A 261 27.03 -6.25 -2.60
C ASP A 261 26.35 -6.12 -1.23
N LEU A 262 27.05 -6.53 -0.19
CA LEU A 262 26.56 -6.55 1.18
C LEU A 262 26.83 -5.24 1.91
N LYS A 263 27.43 -4.25 1.23
CA LYS A 263 27.87 -3.00 1.83
C LYS A 263 28.74 -3.26 3.07
N ASN A 264 28.26 -2.90 4.24
CA ASN A 264 28.97 -3.08 5.51
C ASN A 264 28.34 -4.17 6.40
N LEU A 265 27.36 -4.93 5.88
CA LEU A 265 26.68 -5.96 6.67
C LEU A 265 27.59 -7.17 6.91
N ARG A 266 27.54 -7.69 8.12
CA ARG A 266 28.27 -8.90 8.55
C ARG A 266 27.28 -9.93 9.04
N ASP A 267 27.74 -11.19 9.14
CA ASP A 267 26.95 -12.31 9.66
C ASP A 267 25.64 -12.51 8.86
N VAL A 268 25.75 -12.44 7.52
CA VAL A 268 24.64 -12.70 6.60
C VAL A 268 24.61 -14.20 6.29
N GLU A 269 23.46 -14.84 6.50
CA GLU A 269 23.23 -16.24 6.17
C GLU A 269 22.71 -16.36 4.73
N LEU A 270 23.43 -17.12 3.91
CA LEU A 270 22.98 -17.57 2.59
C LEU A 270 22.23 -18.88 2.72
N GLU A 271 21.02 -18.95 2.21
CA GLU A 271 20.23 -20.18 2.11
C GLU A 271 19.86 -20.48 0.66
N ILE A 272 19.92 -21.76 0.28
CA ILE A 272 19.38 -22.26 -0.99
C ILE A 272 18.30 -23.28 -0.67
N LEU A 273 17.09 -23.01 -1.14
CA LEU A 273 15.91 -23.85 -0.97
C LEU A 273 15.50 -24.45 -2.31
N ASP A 274 14.98 -25.66 -2.34
CA ASP A 274 14.26 -26.21 -3.50
C ASP A 274 12.82 -25.66 -3.55
N ILE A 275 12.08 -26.02 -4.61
CA ILE A 275 10.69 -25.58 -4.82
C ILE A 275 9.72 -26.09 -3.75
N SER A 276 10.11 -27.08 -2.93
CA SER A 276 9.30 -27.56 -1.81
C SER A 276 9.59 -26.81 -0.51
N GLY A 277 10.53 -25.87 -0.52
CA GLY A 277 11.00 -25.13 0.65
C GLY A 277 12.03 -25.91 1.49
N LYS A 278 12.55 -27.04 0.98
CA LYS A 278 13.58 -27.81 1.67
C LYS A 278 14.93 -27.12 1.52
N LEU A 279 15.63 -26.92 2.64
CA LEU A 279 16.97 -26.38 2.66
C LEU A 279 17.95 -27.36 1.99
N ILE A 280 18.65 -26.88 0.96
CA ILE A 280 19.68 -27.61 0.20
C ILE A 280 21.08 -27.21 0.64
N TYR A 281 21.29 -25.94 0.94
CA TYR A 281 22.57 -25.39 1.34
C TYR A 281 22.38 -24.16 2.23
N SER A 282 23.26 -23.98 3.20
CA SER A 282 23.38 -22.79 4.02
C SER A 282 24.85 -22.49 4.32
N GLU A 283 25.21 -21.21 4.27
CA GLU A 283 26.54 -20.70 4.58
C GLU A 283 26.46 -19.33 5.25
N LEU A 284 27.23 -19.11 6.32
CA LEU A 284 27.35 -17.82 6.97
C LEU A 284 28.43 -16.99 6.26
N ILE A 285 28.03 -15.85 5.70
CA ILE A 285 28.92 -14.93 5.00
C ILE A 285 29.43 -13.88 5.99
N ASN A 286 30.72 -13.92 6.29
CA ASN A 286 31.39 -12.97 7.15
C ASN A 286 32.28 -12.03 6.32
N GLY A 287 31.95 -10.73 6.31
CA GLY A 287 32.77 -9.69 5.67
C GLY A 287 32.35 -9.33 4.23
N SER A 288 33.17 -8.55 3.55
CA SER A 288 32.90 -8.04 2.20
C SER A 288 33.19 -9.09 1.13
N VAL A 289 32.32 -10.10 1.03
CA VAL A 289 32.41 -11.09 -0.06
C VAL A 289 31.62 -10.52 -1.25
N SER A 290 32.29 -10.33 -2.38
CA SER A 290 31.66 -9.83 -3.61
C SER A 290 31.22 -10.93 -4.56
N THR A 291 31.73 -12.15 -4.38
CA THR A 291 31.42 -13.27 -5.27
C THR A 291 31.59 -14.61 -4.54
N LEU A 292 30.57 -15.48 -4.62
CA LEU A 292 30.58 -16.84 -4.14
C LEU A 292 30.31 -17.80 -5.31
N ASN A 293 30.96 -18.98 -5.30
CA ASN A 293 30.59 -20.05 -6.22
C ASN A 293 29.40 -20.80 -5.64
N LEU A 294 28.33 -20.96 -6.43
CA LEU A 294 27.20 -21.75 -6.00
C LEU A 294 27.54 -23.24 -6.00
N PRO A 295 27.05 -24.03 -5.03
CA PRO A 295 27.29 -25.46 -5.01
C PRO A 295 26.67 -26.14 -6.23
N LEU A 296 27.24 -27.24 -6.65
CA LEU A 296 26.64 -28.11 -7.67
C LEU A 296 25.30 -28.65 -7.18
N THR A 297 24.27 -28.51 -7.99
CA THR A 297 22.91 -28.98 -7.69
C THR A 297 22.35 -29.74 -8.90
N GLU A 298 21.36 -30.58 -8.65
CA GLU A 298 20.61 -31.25 -9.73
C GLU A 298 19.81 -30.22 -10.53
N SER A 299 19.42 -30.58 -11.77
CA SER A 299 18.53 -29.73 -12.58
C SER A 299 17.23 -29.43 -11.84
N GLY A 300 16.87 -28.17 -11.79
CA GLY A 300 15.71 -27.71 -11.01
C GLY A 300 15.60 -26.21 -10.87
N VAL A 301 14.62 -25.80 -10.07
CA VAL A 301 14.40 -24.40 -9.69
C VAL A 301 14.68 -24.27 -8.20
N TYR A 302 15.52 -23.32 -7.86
CA TYR A 302 15.93 -23.04 -6.49
C TYR A 302 15.64 -21.59 -6.14
N LEU A 303 15.40 -21.33 -4.86
CA LEU A 303 15.34 -20.00 -4.29
C LEU A 303 16.60 -19.78 -3.46
N ILE A 304 17.35 -18.74 -3.80
CA ILE A 304 18.51 -18.30 -3.02
C ILE A 304 18.10 -17.08 -2.23
N SER A 305 18.35 -17.09 -0.92
CA SER A 305 18.00 -16.00 -0.02
C SER A 305 19.20 -15.60 0.83
N LEU A 306 19.33 -14.30 1.07
CA LEU A 306 20.23 -13.77 2.10
C LEU A 306 19.41 -13.35 3.31
N LYS A 307 19.82 -13.77 4.50
CA LYS A 307 19.18 -13.44 5.77
C LYS A 307 20.14 -12.76 6.73
N HIS A 308 19.63 -11.91 7.56
CA HIS A 308 20.33 -11.33 8.70
C HIS A 308 19.39 -11.33 9.89
N GLN A 309 19.80 -11.91 11.02
CA GLN A 309 18.98 -12.04 12.23
C GLN A 309 17.56 -12.58 11.96
N ASP A 310 17.48 -13.69 11.21
CA ASP A 310 16.25 -14.36 10.77
C ASP A 310 15.36 -13.57 9.77
N THR A 311 15.75 -12.37 9.38
CA THR A 311 15.05 -11.55 8.39
C THR A 311 15.62 -11.78 7.00
N VAL A 312 14.78 -12.05 6.00
CA VAL A 312 15.18 -12.16 4.60
C VAL A 312 15.46 -10.77 4.04
N LEU A 313 16.69 -10.52 3.60
CA LEU A 313 17.12 -9.24 3.02
C LEU A 313 16.86 -9.16 1.52
N VAL A 314 17.14 -10.24 0.80
CA VAL A 314 16.95 -10.33 -0.66
C VAL A 314 16.84 -11.79 -1.06
N SER A 315 16.05 -12.07 -2.10
CA SER A 315 15.91 -13.42 -2.67
C SER A 315 15.97 -13.37 -4.19
N GLU A 316 16.56 -14.40 -4.77
CA GLU A 316 16.69 -14.58 -6.22
C GLU A 316 16.35 -16.01 -6.64
N LYS A 317 15.71 -16.14 -7.78
CA LYS A 317 15.41 -17.45 -8.39
C LYS A 317 16.61 -17.95 -9.21
N TRP A 318 17.06 -19.15 -8.93
CA TRP A 318 18.13 -19.82 -9.69
C TRP A 318 17.57 -21.02 -10.46
N LEU A 319 17.79 -21.01 -11.78
CA LEU A 319 17.37 -22.07 -12.68
C LEU A 319 18.59 -22.88 -13.13
N VAL A 320 18.64 -24.16 -12.78
CA VAL A 320 19.65 -25.15 -13.20
C VAL A 320 19.02 -26.05 -14.26
N LYS A 321 19.61 -26.13 -15.44
CA LYS A 321 19.16 -26.96 -16.56
C LYS A 321 19.97 -28.22 -16.69
#